data_676ffcea4b4438f977f2c2134447104e
#
_entry.id   676ffcea4b4438f977f2c2134447104e
#
_cell.length_a   1.000
_cell.length_b   1.000
_cell.length_c   1.000
_cell.angle_alpha   90.00
_cell.angle_beta   90.00
_cell.angle_gamma   90.00
#
_symmetry.space_group_name_H-M   'P 1'
#
loop_
_entity.id
_entity.type
_entity.pdbx_description
1 polymer ?
#
loop_
_entity_poly.entity_id
_entity_poly.type
_entity_poly.pdbx_seq_one_letter_code
_entity_poly.pdbx_strand_id
1 'polypeptide(L)'
;MVRKRLTAFATAIALCLTGAALTPASSLALDPILFVHGWNGSASNWNTMKARFEKDGYPASHLLAYNYNTSTSNKTTGETEVKARVESLLSSTGATKVDILAHSMGSLNSRWYLKFVPGAQEKVDDWVSFGGPNHGTSAANICFSTTCVEMRIGSKFLTELNAGDETPGAVNYGTWWSPCDEFINPDESVILSGATNTKTACISHLALVSDETVYKEVREFVK
;
A
#
# COMPACT_ATOMS: atom_id res chain seq x y z
N MET A 1 69.99 60.80 -30.07
CA MET A 1 69.86 59.56 -29.33
C MET A 1 68.44 59.49 -28.79
N VAL A 2 67.55 58.68 -29.41
CA VAL A 2 66.13 58.53 -29.05
C VAL A 2 65.94 57.13 -28.49
N ARG A 3 65.66 57.04 -27.22
CA ARG A 3 65.37 55.76 -26.56
C ARG A 3 63.86 55.39 -26.76
N LYS A 4 63.61 54.36 -27.50
CA LYS A 4 62.28 53.74 -27.64
C LYS A 4 62.01 52.91 -26.39
N ARG A 5 60.87 53.20 -25.68
CA ARG A 5 60.33 52.39 -24.60
C ARG A 5 59.41 51.37 -25.27
N LEU A 6 59.67 50.09 -25.06
CA LEU A 6 58.73 49.00 -25.34
C LEU A 6 57.74 48.84 -24.14
N THR A 7 56.46 48.95 -24.43
CA THR A 7 55.39 48.63 -23.49
C THR A 7 54.94 47.23 -23.75
N ALA A 8 55.10 46.34 -22.77
CA ALA A 8 54.62 44.95 -22.86
C ALA A 8 53.14 44.95 -22.34
N PHE A 9 52.24 44.48 -23.19
CA PHE A 9 50.86 44.20 -22.81
C PHE A 9 50.79 42.77 -22.27
N ALA A 10 50.46 42.63 -21.01
CA ALA A 10 50.13 41.33 -20.39
C ALA A 10 48.63 41.06 -20.56
N THR A 11 48.31 40.06 -21.37
CA THR A 11 46.94 39.60 -21.57
C THR A 11 46.62 38.58 -20.47
N ALA A 12 45.77 38.93 -19.53
CA ALA A 12 45.25 38.00 -18.52
C ALA A 12 44.12 37.20 -19.11
N ILE A 13 44.33 35.89 -19.26
CA ILE A 13 43.27 34.93 -19.64
C ILE A 13 42.53 34.52 -18.36
N ALA A 14 41.28 34.99 -18.21
CA ALA A 14 40.39 34.57 -17.13
C ALA A 14 39.78 33.20 -17.49
N LEU A 15 40.19 32.16 -16.79
CA LEU A 15 39.65 30.81 -16.90
C LEU A 15 38.34 30.74 -16.12
N CYS A 16 37.19 30.87 -16.80
CA CYS A 16 35.89 30.62 -16.21
C CYS A 16 35.69 29.12 -15.98
N LEU A 17 35.91 28.63 -14.77
CA LEU A 17 35.47 27.30 -14.30
C LEU A 17 33.97 27.32 -14.13
N THR A 18 33.20 26.89 -15.14
CA THR A 18 31.77 26.59 -14.98
C THR A 18 31.65 25.29 -14.18
N GLY A 19 31.48 25.41 -12.89
CA GLY A 19 31.10 24.27 -12.04
C GLY A 19 29.70 23.79 -12.44
N ALA A 20 29.63 22.68 -13.16
CA ALA A 20 28.36 21.97 -13.33
C ALA A 20 27.91 21.46 -11.93
N ALA A 21 26.90 22.12 -11.37
CA ALA A 21 26.22 21.59 -10.20
C ALA A 21 25.58 20.26 -10.59
N LEU A 22 26.12 19.14 -10.09
CA LEU A 22 25.47 17.85 -10.15
C LEU A 22 24.19 17.97 -9.31
N THR A 23 23.06 18.13 -10.01
CA THR A 23 21.76 17.92 -9.36
C THR A 23 21.74 16.46 -8.88
N PRO A 24 21.53 16.21 -7.56
CA PRO A 24 21.39 14.85 -7.09
C PRO A 24 20.22 14.22 -7.87
N ALA A 25 20.46 13.05 -8.46
CA ALA A 25 19.39 12.25 -9.02
C ALA A 25 18.35 12.09 -7.91
N SER A 26 17.13 12.55 -8.14
CA SER A 26 16.01 12.29 -7.24
C SER A 26 15.86 10.78 -7.20
N SER A 27 16.31 10.12 -6.14
CA SER A 27 15.85 8.77 -5.87
C SER A 27 14.33 8.86 -5.79
N LEU A 28 13.61 8.09 -6.57
CA LEU A 28 12.18 7.92 -6.35
C LEU A 28 12.03 7.58 -4.87
N ALA A 29 11.42 8.49 -4.11
CA ALA A 29 11.22 8.26 -2.70
C ALA A 29 10.23 7.08 -2.59
N LEU A 30 10.60 6.04 -1.84
CA LEU A 30 9.73 4.91 -1.59
C LEU A 30 8.50 5.40 -0.83
N ASP A 31 7.32 5.13 -1.35
CA ASP A 31 6.08 5.46 -0.65
C ASP A 31 5.99 4.67 0.65
N PRO A 32 5.57 5.29 1.75
CA PRO A 32 5.42 4.60 3.01
C PRO A 32 4.23 3.62 2.97
N ILE A 33 4.37 2.50 3.67
CA ILE A 33 3.42 1.39 3.61
C ILE A 33 2.58 1.32 4.88
N LEU A 34 1.27 1.34 4.72
CA LEU A 34 0.28 1.05 5.76
C LEU A 34 -0.14 -0.42 5.69
N PHE A 35 0.08 -1.17 6.77
CA PHE A 35 -0.32 -2.57 6.88
C PHE A 35 -1.60 -2.71 7.70
N VAL A 36 -2.64 -3.30 7.10
CA VAL A 36 -3.97 -3.46 7.69
C VAL A 36 -4.27 -4.94 7.90
N HIS A 37 -4.33 -5.40 9.16
CA HIS A 37 -4.58 -6.81 9.50
C HIS A 37 -6.05 -7.21 9.34
N GLY A 38 -6.31 -8.52 9.36
CA GLY A 38 -7.65 -9.09 9.25
C GLY A 38 -8.39 -9.21 10.59
N TRP A 39 -9.55 -9.89 10.54
CA TRP A 39 -10.40 -10.18 11.70
C TRP A 39 -9.63 -10.97 12.77
N ASN A 40 -9.78 -10.58 14.04
CA ASN A 40 -9.02 -11.11 15.17
C ASN A 40 -7.49 -11.12 15.00
N GLY A 41 -6.96 -10.38 14.02
CA GLY A 41 -5.54 -10.20 13.83
C GLY A 41 -4.96 -9.06 14.67
N SER A 42 -3.71 -8.75 14.41
CA SER A 42 -2.98 -7.65 15.04
C SER A 42 -1.85 -7.15 14.15
N ALA A 43 -1.23 -6.02 14.54
CA ALA A 43 -0.06 -5.48 13.86
C ALA A 43 1.09 -6.51 13.72
N SER A 44 1.21 -7.46 14.65
CA SER A 44 2.26 -8.49 14.62
C SER A 44 2.14 -9.48 13.46
N ASN A 45 0.97 -9.61 12.85
CA ASN A 45 0.80 -10.44 11.64
C ASN A 45 1.73 -9.99 10.50
N TRP A 46 2.16 -8.73 10.51
CA TRP A 46 2.99 -8.11 9.49
C TRP A 46 4.50 -8.12 9.79
N ASN A 47 4.93 -8.67 10.93
CA ASN A 47 6.34 -8.61 11.35
C ASN A 47 7.30 -9.17 10.28
N THR A 48 6.97 -10.32 9.68
CA THR A 48 7.81 -10.94 8.64
C THR A 48 7.86 -10.09 7.37
N MET A 49 6.71 -9.58 6.93
CA MET A 49 6.62 -8.72 5.73
C MET A 49 7.41 -7.43 5.93
N LYS A 50 7.20 -6.75 7.07
CA LYS A 50 7.93 -5.54 7.44
C LYS A 50 9.44 -5.75 7.48
N ALA A 51 9.91 -6.82 8.12
CA ALA A 51 11.35 -7.13 8.20
C ALA A 51 11.98 -7.34 6.81
N ARG A 52 11.22 -7.85 5.84
CA ARG A 52 11.69 -7.99 4.46
C ARG A 52 11.77 -6.64 3.76
N PHE A 53 10.76 -5.77 3.91
CA PHE A 53 10.80 -4.41 3.37
C PHE A 53 11.95 -3.60 3.98
N GLU A 54 12.19 -3.71 5.29
CA GLU A 54 13.35 -3.09 5.97
C GLU A 54 14.68 -3.57 5.38
N LYS A 55 14.81 -4.88 5.15
CA LYS A 55 15.99 -5.49 4.52
C LYS A 55 16.21 -4.96 3.09
N ASP A 56 15.14 -4.66 2.37
CA ASP A 56 15.17 -4.13 1.00
C ASP A 56 15.28 -2.60 0.97
N GLY A 57 15.55 -1.96 2.12
CA GLY A 57 15.92 -0.55 2.22
C GLY A 57 14.78 0.41 2.59
N TYR A 58 13.58 -0.09 2.93
CA TYR A 58 12.54 0.78 3.48
C TYR A 58 12.91 1.24 4.88
N PRO A 59 12.86 2.53 5.18
CA PRO A 59 13.05 3.01 6.54
C PRO A 59 11.95 2.44 7.46
N ALA A 60 12.28 2.04 8.69
CA ALA A 60 11.29 1.55 9.65
C ALA A 60 10.15 2.55 9.92
N SER A 61 10.44 3.86 9.81
CA SER A 61 9.45 4.95 9.91
C SER A 61 8.44 4.99 8.76
N HIS A 62 8.72 4.32 7.63
CA HIS A 62 7.83 4.22 6.48
C HIS A 62 6.94 2.96 6.53
N LEU A 63 7.04 2.12 7.57
CA LEU A 63 6.36 0.84 7.67
C LEU A 63 5.44 0.79 8.88
N LEU A 64 4.18 1.21 8.72
CA LEU A 64 3.21 1.31 9.80
C LEU A 64 2.23 0.14 9.80
N ALA A 65 2.33 -0.75 10.79
CA ALA A 65 1.28 -1.70 11.15
C ALA A 65 0.64 -1.25 12.48
N TYR A 66 -0.68 -1.37 12.60
CA TYR A 66 -1.41 -0.89 13.77
C TYR A 66 -2.50 -1.88 14.22
N ASN A 67 -2.94 -1.75 15.46
CA ASN A 67 -4.06 -2.51 15.99
C ASN A 67 -5.33 -1.68 15.92
N TYR A 68 -6.44 -2.31 15.58
CA TYR A 68 -7.77 -1.73 15.63
C TYR A 68 -8.79 -2.74 16.16
N ASN A 69 -9.96 -2.27 16.57
CA ASN A 69 -11.03 -3.16 17.05
C ASN A 69 -11.73 -3.84 15.86
N THR A 70 -11.45 -5.12 15.66
CA THR A 70 -12.00 -5.93 14.56
C THR A 70 -13.49 -6.24 14.68
N SER A 71 -14.15 -5.86 15.75
CA SER A 71 -15.62 -5.95 15.91
C SER A 71 -16.34 -4.68 15.46
N THR A 72 -15.61 -3.59 15.22
CA THR A 72 -16.15 -2.35 14.67
C THR A 72 -16.45 -2.53 13.19
N SER A 73 -17.59 -2.01 12.70
CA SER A 73 -17.96 -2.06 11.28
C SER A 73 -16.80 -1.65 10.37
N ASN A 74 -16.62 -2.36 9.24
CA ASN A 74 -15.61 -2.03 8.24
C ASN A 74 -15.79 -0.61 7.68
N LYS A 75 -17.02 -0.09 7.59
CA LYS A 75 -17.30 1.31 7.25
C LYS A 75 -16.62 2.26 8.23
N THR A 76 -16.96 2.13 9.50
CA THR A 76 -16.40 2.98 10.55
C THR A 76 -14.88 2.85 10.63
N THR A 77 -14.34 1.64 10.55
CA THR A 77 -12.88 1.42 10.56
C THR A 77 -12.21 2.12 9.38
N GLY A 78 -12.78 2.03 8.18
CA GLY A 78 -12.26 2.73 6.99
C GLY A 78 -12.29 4.25 7.14
N GLU A 79 -13.41 4.80 7.61
CA GLU A 79 -13.63 6.24 7.75
C GLU A 79 -12.83 6.88 8.89
N THR A 80 -12.46 6.12 9.91
CA THR A 80 -11.76 6.62 11.10
C THR A 80 -10.33 6.11 11.21
N GLU A 81 -10.14 4.78 11.39
CA GLU A 81 -8.81 4.22 11.67
C GLU A 81 -7.91 4.23 10.44
N VAL A 82 -8.35 3.71 9.28
CA VAL A 82 -7.53 3.70 8.07
C VAL A 82 -7.19 5.12 7.65
N LYS A 83 -8.18 6.01 7.62
CA LYS A 83 -7.99 7.44 7.32
C LYS A 83 -6.93 8.07 8.23
N ALA A 84 -7.09 7.91 9.56
CA ALA A 84 -6.17 8.51 10.52
C ALA A 84 -4.73 7.98 10.37
N ARG A 85 -4.56 6.67 10.04
CA ARG A 85 -3.23 6.08 9.86
C ARG A 85 -2.56 6.53 8.56
N VAL A 86 -3.32 6.66 7.47
CA VAL A 86 -2.82 7.25 6.22
C VAL A 86 -2.35 8.69 6.49
N GLU A 87 -3.18 9.52 7.11
CA GLU A 87 -2.84 10.92 7.42
C GLU A 87 -1.62 11.04 8.36
N SER A 88 -1.53 10.18 9.37
CA SER A 88 -0.38 10.11 10.28
C SER A 88 0.90 9.73 9.54
N LEU A 89 0.83 8.74 8.66
CA LEU A 89 1.99 8.23 7.92
C LEU A 89 2.50 9.28 6.93
N LEU A 90 1.62 9.94 6.18
CA LEU A 90 1.96 11.06 5.30
C LEU A 90 2.61 12.22 6.09
N SER A 91 2.01 12.60 7.23
CA SER A 91 2.53 13.70 8.07
C SER A 91 3.91 13.39 8.66
N SER A 92 4.15 12.14 9.07
CA SER A 92 5.42 11.75 9.71
C SER A 92 6.56 11.53 8.74
N THR A 93 6.27 11.16 7.49
CA THR A 93 7.27 10.87 6.46
C THR A 93 7.49 12.04 5.49
N GLY A 94 6.52 12.94 5.37
CA GLY A 94 6.52 14.00 4.35
C GLY A 94 6.18 13.49 2.95
N ALA A 95 5.80 12.22 2.80
CA ALA A 95 5.35 11.65 1.53
C ALA A 95 3.99 12.24 1.10
N THR A 96 3.69 12.20 -0.18
CA THR A 96 2.41 12.66 -0.74
C THR A 96 1.41 11.53 -0.92
N LYS A 97 1.89 10.28 -1.02
CA LYS A 97 1.10 9.07 -1.13
C LYS A 97 1.61 7.98 -0.18
N VAL A 98 0.81 6.99 0.05
CA VAL A 98 1.15 5.75 0.78
C VAL A 98 0.73 4.55 -0.05
N ASP A 99 1.34 3.40 0.23
CA ASP A 99 0.81 2.12 -0.20
C ASP A 99 0.00 1.49 0.93
N ILE A 100 -1.07 0.76 0.59
CA ILE A 100 -1.87 0.02 1.56
C ILE A 100 -1.76 -1.48 1.27
N LEU A 101 -1.19 -2.23 2.20
CA LEU A 101 -1.14 -3.69 2.17
C LEU A 101 -2.13 -4.23 3.20
N ALA A 102 -3.19 -4.88 2.72
CA ALA A 102 -4.32 -5.30 3.53
C ALA A 102 -4.53 -6.82 3.48
N HIS A 103 -4.74 -7.45 4.62
CA HIS A 103 -4.99 -8.88 4.75
C HIS A 103 -6.43 -9.16 5.14
N SER A 104 -7.06 -10.15 4.47
CA SER A 104 -8.37 -10.65 4.88
C SER A 104 -9.41 -9.51 5.00
N MET A 105 -10.13 -9.41 6.11
CA MET A 105 -11.07 -8.33 6.41
C MET A 105 -10.47 -6.92 6.27
N GLY A 106 -9.15 -6.76 6.49
CA GLY A 106 -8.46 -5.48 6.30
C GLY A 106 -8.60 -4.92 4.88
N SER A 107 -8.79 -5.80 3.89
CA SER A 107 -9.06 -5.38 2.51
C SER A 107 -10.41 -4.67 2.39
N LEU A 108 -11.41 -5.07 3.17
CA LEU A 108 -12.75 -4.48 3.10
C LEU A 108 -12.78 -3.07 3.67
N ASN A 109 -12.19 -2.87 4.86
CA ASN A 109 -12.19 -1.55 5.49
C ASN A 109 -11.27 -0.56 4.74
N SER A 110 -10.15 -1.01 4.19
CA SER A 110 -9.28 -0.16 3.37
C SER A 110 -9.88 0.18 2.00
N ARG A 111 -10.62 -0.75 1.35
CA ARG A 111 -11.40 -0.42 0.15
C ARG A 111 -12.54 0.54 0.44
N TRP A 112 -13.20 0.41 1.62
CA TRP A 112 -14.21 1.39 2.05
C TRP A 112 -13.60 2.79 2.14
N TYR A 113 -12.43 2.91 2.76
CA TYR A 113 -11.68 4.17 2.81
C TYR A 113 -11.45 4.74 1.41
N LEU A 114 -10.90 3.96 0.49
CA LEU A 114 -10.59 4.40 -0.87
C LEU A 114 -11.83 4.84 -1.64
N LYS A 115 -12.95 4.15 -1.46
CA LYS A 115 -14.15 4.40 -2.25
C LYS A 115 -15.02 5.53 -1.73
N PHE A 116 -15.14 5.68 -0.41
CA PHE A 116 -16.13 6.55 0.20
C PHE A 116 -15.57 7.73 0.99
N VAL A 117 -14.28 7.74 1.30
CA VAL A 117 -13.67 8.88 2.00
C VAL A 117 -13.15 9.88 0.96
N PRO A 118 -13.65 11.13 0.97
CA PRO A 118 -13.20 12.15 0.02
C PRO A 118 -11.68 12.38 0.10
N GLY A 119 -11.01 12.42 -1.05
CA GLY A 119 -9.57 12.64 -1.15
C GLY A 119 -8.71 11.43 -0.78
N ALA A 120 -9.31 10.25 -0.57
CA ALA A 120 -8.56 9.04 -0.22
C ALA A 120 -7.70 8.53 -1.39
N GLN A 121 -8.26 8.55 -2.59
CA GLN A 121 -7.60 8.02 -3.79
C GLN A 121 -6.37 8.84 -4.20
N GLU A 122 -6.35 10.13 -3.92
CA GLU A 122 -5.20 11.00 -4.19
C GLU A 122 -4.03 10.75 -3.23
N LYS A 123 -4.30 10.10 -2.09
CA LYS A 123 -3.32 9.81 -1.02
C LYS A 123 -2.75 8.39 -1.09
N VAL A 124 -3.23 7.55 -2.00
CA VAL A 124 -2.80 6.15 -2.12
C VAL A 124 -2.28 5.92 -3.53
N ASP A 125 -1.10 5.29 -3.63
CA ASP A 125 -0.54 4.88 -4.91
C ASP A 125 -0.93 3.44 -5.23
N ASP A 126 -0.53 2.52 -4.39
CA ASP A 126 -0.82 1.10 -4.54
C ASP A 126 -1.72 0.58 -3.42
N TRP A 127 -2.67 -0.27 -3.77
CA TRP A 127 -3.49 -1.02 -2.82
C TRP A 127 -3.40 -2.51 -3.11
N VAL A 128 -3.01 -3.29 -2.10
CA VAL A 128 -2.80 -4.74 -2.19
C VAL A 128 -3.70 -5.48 -1.21
N SER A 129 -4.39 -6.51 -1.71
CA SER A 129 -5.23 -7.43 -0.94
C SER A 129 -4.63 -8.83 -0.89
N PHE A 130 -4.36 -9.33 0.28
CA PHE A 130 -3.96 -10.71 0.54
C PHE A 130 -5.15 -11.48 1.08
N GLY A 131 -5.75 -12.36 0.29
CA GLY A 131 -6.90 -13.16 0.70
C GLY A 131 -8.08 -12.33 1.24
N GLY A 132 -8.34 -11.16 0.66
CA GLY A 132 -9.47 -10.33 1.07
C GLY A 132 -10.81 -10.90 0.60
N PRO A 133 -11.85 -11.02 1.47
CA PRO A 133 -13.18 -11.48 1.06
C PRO A 133 -13.92 -10.38 0.29
N ASN A 134 -13.37 -9.96 -0.85
CA ASN A 134 -13.86 -8.81 -1.62
C ASN A 134 -15.29 -9.00 -2.13
N HIS A 135 -15.70 -10.25 -2.38
CA HIS A 135 -17.08 -10.62 -2.71
C HIS A 135 -17.73 -11.49 -1.61
N GLY A 136 -17.09 -11.51 -0.41
CA GLY A 136 -17.58 -12.24 0.76
C GLY A 136 -17.01 -13.63 0.92
N THR A 137 -17.35 -14.28 2.02
CA THR A 137 -16.97 -15.67 2.29
C THR A 137 -18.07 -16.40 3.03
N SER A 138 -18.27 -17.69 2.70
CA SER A 138 -19.20 -18.56 3.42
C SER A 138 -18.73 -18.86 4.85
N ALA A 139 -17.42 -18.77 5.14
CA ALA A 139 -16.89 -18.91 6.50
C ALA A 139 -17.46 -17.88 7.48
N ALA A 140 -17.88 -16.70 7.00
CA ALA A 140 -18.51 -15.68 7.83
C ALA A 140 -19.95 -16.02 8.30
N ASN A 141 -20.53 -17.14 7.86
CA ASN A 141 -21.87 -17.55 8.28
C ASN A 141 -21.92 -18.11 9.71
N ILE A 142 -20.76 -18.53 10.25
CA ILE A 142 -20.68 -19.13 11.59
C ILE A 142 -20.54 -18.11 12.73
N CYS A 143 -20.37 -16.83 12.44
CA CYS A 143 -20.23 -15.76 13.42
C CYS A 143 -21.25 -14.64 13.19
N PHE A 144 -21.55 -13.84 14.26
CA PHE A 144 -22.68 -12.92 14.28
C PHE A 144 -22.30 -11.47 14.60
N SER A 145 -21.01 -11.17 14.75
CA SER A 145 -20.56 -9.78 14.89
C SER A 145 -20.88 -8.96 13.63
N THR A 146 -20.92 -7.65 13.77
CA THR A 146 -21.17 -6.73 12.64
C THR A 146 -20.23 -7.03 11.47
N THR A 147 -18.94 -7.20 11.74
CA THR A 147 -17.92 -7.49 10.71
C THR A 147 -18.11 -8.86 10.04
N CYS A 148 -18.54 -9.88 10.80
CA CYS A 148 -18.91 -11.17 10.20
C CYS A 148 -20.09 -11.03 9.24
N VAL A 149 -21.14 -10.30 9.64
CA VAL A 149 -22.31 -10.05 8.78
C VAL A 149 -21.89 -9.29 7.51
N GLU A 150 -21.00 -8.32 7.65
CA GLU A 150 -20.45 -7.55 6.52
C GLU A 150 -19.63 -8.41 5.55
N MET A 151 -18.92 -9.44 6.05
CA MET A 151 -18.12 -10.37 5.20
C MET A 151 -18.95 -11.47 4.52
N ARG A 152 -20.25 -11.62 4.83
CA ARG A 152 -21.09 -12.65 4.18
C ARG A 152 -21.32 -12.32 2.71
N ILE A 153 -21.31 -13.35 1.87
CA ILE A 153 -21.66 -13.22 0.46
C ILE A 153 -23.03 -12.55 0.31
N GLY A 154 -23.10 -11.52 -0.53
CA GLY A 154 -24.33 -10.76 -0.79
C GLY A 154 -24.80 -9.85 0.36
N SER A 155 -23.96 -9.60 1.36
CA SER A 155 -24.27 -8.63 2.41
C SER A 155 -24.55 -7.25 1.83
N LYS A 156 -25.34 -6.44 2.55
CA LYS A 156 -25.57 -5.03 2.16
C LYS A 156 -24.26 -4.24 2.06
N PHE A 157 -23.33 -4.52 2.98
CA PHE A 157 -22.02 -3.89 2.97
C PHE A 157 -21.26 -4.18 1.66
N LEU A 158 -21.14 -5.44 1.26
CA LEU A 158 -20.45 -5.83 0.02
C LEU A 158 -21.19 -5.37 -1.22
N THR A 159 -22.52 -5.40 -1.21
CA THR A 159 -23.32 -4.86 -2.32
C THR A 159 -23.03 -3.38 -2.54
N GLU A 160 -22.93 -2.59 -1.47
CA GLU A 160 -22.59 -1.17 -1.53
C GLU A 160 -21.12 -0.95 -1.93
N LEU A 161 -20.19 -1.72 -1.34
CA LEU A 161 -18.75 -1.61 -1.61
C LEU A 161 -18.42 -1.95 -3.07
N ASN A 162 -19.08 -2.94 -3.65
CA ASN A 162 -18.82 -3.42 -5.01
C ASN A 162 -19.72 -2.75 -6.07
N ALA A 163 -20.65 -1.85 -5.68
CA ALA A 163 -21.51 -1.17 -6.65
C ALA A 163 -20.68 -0.29 -7.59
N GLY A 164 -20.89 -0.46 -8.91
CA GLY A 164 -20.18 0.31 -9.95
C GLY A 164 -18.72 -0.09 -10.07
N ASP A 165 -17.79 0.88 -10.00
CA ASP A 165 -16.36 0.64 -10.10
C ASP A 165 -15.81 0.03 -8.80
N GLU A 166 -15.20 -1.16 -8.89
CA GLU A 166 -14.59 -1.86 -7.75
C GLU A 166 -13.20 -1.34 -7.41
N THR A 167 -12.56 -0.66 -8.36
CA THR A 167 -11.18 -0.16 -8.30
C THR A 167 -11.10 1.33 -8.68
N PRO A 168 -11.82 2.20 -7.95
CA PRO A 168 -12.02 3.58 -8.36
C PRO A 168 -10.73 4.41 -8.30
N GLY A 169 -10.63 5.38 -9.22
CA GLY A 169 -9.55 6.37 -9.25
C GLY A 169 -8.31 5.92 -9.98
N ALA A 170 -7.17 6.54 -9.65
CA ALA A 170 -5.87 6.26 -10.25
C ALA A 170 -4.99 5.36 -9.36
N VAL A 171 -5.56 4.78 -8.32
CA VAL A 171 -4.88 3.82 -7.45
C VAL A 171 -4.62 2.54 -8.23
N ASN A 172 -3.44 1.97 -8.10
CA ASN A 172 -3.10 0.68 -8.70
C ASN A 172 -3.53 -0.45 -7.76
N TYR A 173 -4.52 -1.25 -8.17
CA TYR A 173 -5.10 -2.30 -7.33
C TYR A 173 -4.51 -3.66 -7.66
N GLY A 174 -4.04 -4.39 -6.63
CA GLY A 174 -3.56 -5.76 -6.74
C GLY A 174 -4.21 -6.71 -5.75
N THR A 175 -4.47 -7.95 -6.16
CA THR A 175 -4.96 -8.99 -5.26
C THR A 175 -4.09 -10.24 -5.37
N TRP A 176 -3.81 -10.86 -4.23
CA TRP A 176 -3.13 -12.16 -4.13
C TRP A 176 -4.05 -13.15 -3.42
N TRP A 177 -4.34 -14.27 -4.08
CA TRP A 177 -5.25 -15.28 -3.58
C TRP A 177 -4.72 -16.70 -3.78
N SER A 178 -5.04 -17.59 -2.85
CA SER A 178 -4.58 -18.97 -2.84
C SER A 178 -5.74 -19.93 -3.10
N PRO A 179 -5.53 -20.97 -3.93
CA PRO A 179 -6.53 -22.03 -4.11
C PRO A 179 -6.66 -22.94 -2.89
N CYS A 180 -5.91 -22.69 -1.83
CA CYS A 180 -5.91 -23.46 -0.58
C CYS A 180 -6.23 -22.56 0.63
N ASP A 181 -6.88 -21.42 0.37
CA ASP A 181 -7.32 -20.52 1.43
C ASP A 181 -8.49 -21.15 2.19
N GLU A 182 -8.29 -21.47 3.45
CA GLU A 182 -9.29 -22.15 4.29
C GLU A 182 -10.37 -21.21 4.85
N PHE A 183 -10.20 -19.88 4.71
CA PHE A 183 -11.14 -18.87 5.22
C PHE A 183 -11.91 -18.15 4.12
N ILE A 184 -11.36 -18.02 2.93
CA ILE A 184 -12.05 -17.36 1.83
C ILE A 184 -12.65 -18.41 0.91
N ASN A 185 -13.98 -18.54 0.95
CA ASN A 185 -14.71 -19.53 0.17
C ASN A 185 -15.97 -18.89 -0.46
N PRO A 186 -16.07 -18.83 -1.79
CA PRO A 186 -15.09 -19.35 -2.77
C PRO A 186 -13.78 -18.55 -2.81
N ASP A 187 -12.66 -19.21 -3.17
CA ASP A 187 -11.32 -18.62 -3.20
C ASP A 187 -11.26 -17.38 -4.13
N GLU A 188 -11.94 -17.46 -5.27
CA GLU A 188 -12.02 -16.40 -6.28
C GLU A 188 -12.80 -15.15 -5.80
N SER A 189 -13.42 -15.22 -4.62
CA SER A 189 -14.04 -14.05 -3.96
C SER A 189 -13.06 -12.90 -3.71
N VAL A 190 -11.75 -13.16 -3.77
CA VAL A 190 -10.68 -12.16 -3.65
C VAL A 190 -10.55 -11.30 -4.91
N ILE A 191 -10.88 -11.83 -6.09
CA ILE A 191 -10.68 -11.19 -7.39
C ILE A 191 -11.53 -9.91 -7.49
N LEU A 192 -10.93 -8.82 -8.00
CA LEU A 192 -11.60 -7.56 -8.28
C LEU A 192 -11.55 -7.23 -9.77
N SER A 193 -12.63 -6.70 -10.30
CA SER A 193 -12.64 -6.12 -11.64
C SER A 193 -11.76 -4.87 -11.68
N GLY A 194 -10.87 -4.78 -12.67
CA GLY A 194 -9.94 -3.66 -12.82
C GLY A 194 -8.62 -3.81 -12.05
N ALA A 195 -8.46 -4.81 -11.20
CA ALA A 195 -7.22 -5.08 -10.47
C ALA A 195 -6.28 -6.05 -11.21
N THR A 196 -5.00 -6.02 -10.85
CA THR A 196 -4.07 -7.11 -11.13
C THR A 196 -4.36 -8.25 -10.17
N ASN A 197 -4.93 -9.37 -10.66
CA ASN A 197 -5.34 -10.49 -9.83
C ASN A 197 -4.33 -11.64 -9.95
N THR A 198 -3.60 -11.93 -8.87
CA THR A 198 -2.53 -12.93 -8.85
C THR A 198 -2.95 -14.16 -8.06
N LYS A 199 -2.96 -15.31 -8.73
CA LYS A 199 -3.14 -16.63 -8.10
C LYS A 199 -1.80 -17.13 -7.57
N THR A 200 -1.71 -17.40 -6.28
CA THR A 200 -0.51 -17.96 -5.65
C THR A 200 -0.42 -19.48 -5.80
N ALA A 201 0.68 -20.07 -5.34
CA ALA A 201 0.71 -21.49 -5.02
C ALA A 201 -0.32 -21.84 -3.93
N CYS A 202 -0.45 -23.13 -3.60
CA CYS A 202 -1.28 -23.58 -2.47
C CYS A 202 -0.68 -23.11 -1.14
N ILE A 203 -1.18 -21.99 -0.61
CA ILE A 203 -0.71 -21.31 0.61
C ILE A 203 -1.92 -21.12 1.51
N SER A 204 -1.79 -21.35 2.84
CA SER A 204 -2.86 -21.10 3.80
C SER A 204 -3.13 -19.60 3.93
N HIS A 205 -4.33 -19.23 4.35
CA HIS A 205 -4.77 -17.84 4.52
C HIS A 205 -3.79 -16.98 5.31
N LEU A 206 -3.36 -17.48 6.47
CA LEU A 206 -2.44 -16.72 7.34
C LEU A 206 -1.00 -16.66 6.80
N ALA A 207 -0.59 -17.62 5.97
CA ALA A 207 0.73 -17.64 5.39
C ALA A 207 0.90 -16.64 4.24
N LEU A 208 -0.17 -16.17 3.61
CA LEU A 208 -0.13 -15.20 2.51
C LEU A 208 0.71 -13.95 2.85
N VAL A 209 0.61 -13.45 4.09
CA VAL A 209 1.35 -12.26 4.54
C VAL A 209 2.80 -12.55 4.97
N SER A 210 3.22 -13.81 4.93
CA SER A 210 4.58 -14.22 5.32
C SER A 210 5.30 -15.06 4.28
N ASP A 211 4.63 -15.45 3.19
CA ASP A 211 5.23 -16.19 2.10
C ASP A 211 6.28 -15.34 1.36
N GLU A 212 7.40 -15.97 0.97
CA GLU A 212 8.51 -15.25 0.34
C GLU A 212 8.24 -14.91 -1.12
N THR A 213 7.54 -15.79 -1.84
CA THR A 213 7.19 -15.56 -3.25
C THR A 213 6.18 -14.44 -3.35
N VAL A 214 5.14 -14.48 -2.53
CA VAL A 214 4.14 -13.41 -2.44
C VAL A 214 4.80 -12.07 -2.08
N TYR A 215 5.73 -12.07 -1.12
CA TYR A 215 6.49 -10.86 -0.79
C TYR A 215 7.22 -10.29 -2.01
N LYS A 216 7.96 -11.12 -2.77
CA LYS A 216 8.73 -10.66 -3.93
C LYS A 216 7.83 -10.08 -5.02
N GLU A 217 6.70 -10.72 -5.29
CA GLU A 217 5.71 -10.24 -6.26
C GLU A 217 5.11 -8.90 -5.82
N VAL A 218 4.71 -8.79 -4.56
CA VAL A 218 4.15 -7.55 -4.01
C VAL A 218 5.20 -6.45 -3.96
N ARG A 219 6.45 -6.76 -3.60
CA ARG A 219 7.56 -5.80 -3.61
C ARG A 219 7.83 -5.22 -4.99
N GLU A 220 7.61 -6.01 -6.05
CA GLU A 220 7.69 -5.53 -7.43
C GLU A 220 6.47 -4.70 -7.86
N PHE A 221 5.32 -4.93 -7.24
CA PHE A 221 4.08 -4.22 -7.51
C PHE A 221 4.07 -2.83 -6.87
N VAL A 222 4.52 -2.70 -5.62
CA VAL A 222 4.62 -1.45 -4.86
C VAL A 222 6.01 -0.81 -5.05
N LYS A 223 6.22 -0.09 -6.16
CA LYS A 223 7.52 0.52 -6.50
C LYS A 223 7.49 2.03 -6.47
#